data_119c0ac8b36fb42317ca4106ddf42a19
#
_entry.id   119c0ac8b36fb42317ca4106ddf42a19
#
_cell.length_a   1.000
_cell.length_b   1.000
_cell.length_c   1.000
_cell.angle_alpha   90.00
_cell.angle_beta   90.00
_cell.angle_gamma   90.00
#
_symmetry.space_group_name_H-M   'P 1'
#
loop_
_entity.id
_entity.type
_entity.pdbx_description
1 polymer ?
#
loop_
_entity_poly.entity_id
_entity_poly.type
_entity_poly.pdbx_seq_one_letter_code
_entity_poly.pdbx_strand_id
1 'polypeptide(L)'
;LFGKKANEKRVKVFLKDYLKSTAYQEVLTEKLAATDEEADEYYQSNKDTYDKFKYRTFTVKAGSSDSSDMAEAKTKADKFASGVTSEATFATQCRIYSNDEEDKYAADDASLVSDVKKSDIESACADWIVSSDRSEGDVTVIEDSANSCYYIVYYINRTYDGADDDSIKSTVLNKKYSEYIKKYTDEYSVNVKKRFSYK
;
A
#
# COMPACT_ATOMS: atom_id res chain seq x y z
N LEU A 1 -39.77 9.26 -5.84
CA LEU A 1 -39.06 8.21 -5.09
C LEU A 1 -39.96 7.00 -4.79
N PHE A 2 -41.26 7.20 -4.50
CA PHE A 2 -42.12 6.13 -4.00
C PHE A 2 -43.13 5.59 -5.03
N GLY A 3 -43.13 6.07 -6.27
CA GLY A 3 -43.98 5.63 -7.37
C GLY A 3 -45.47 5.88 -7.17
N LYS A 4 -46.27 5.63 -8.22
CA LYS A 4 -47.71 5.91 -8.24
C LYS A 4 -48.57 5.11 -7.24
N LYS A 5 -48.02 4.05 -6.61
CA LYS A 5 -48.70 3.19 -5.62
C LYS A 5 -48.32 3.51 -4.17
N ALA A 6 -47.53 4.58 -3.95
CA ALA A 6 -47.22 5.00 -2.60
C ALA A 6 -48.46 5.61 -1.93
N ASN A 7 -48.75 5.17 -0.73
CA ASN A 7 -49.71 5.77 0.15
C ASN A 7 -49.12 6.01 1.54
N GLU A 8 -49.74 6.84 2.32
CA GLU A 8 -49.26 7.27 3.63
C GLU A 8 -48.92 6.07 4.56
N LYS A 9 -49.75 5.03 4.56
CA LYS A 9 -49.54 3.83 5.38
C LYS A 9 -48.25 3.10 5.00
N ARG A 10 -47.99 2.92 3.72
CA ARG A 10 -46.78 2.26 3.20
C ARG A 10 -45.51 3.09 3.48
N VAL A 11 -45.63 4.42 3.29
CA VAL A 11 -44.51 5.33 3.60
C VAL A 11 -44.19 5.30 5.09
N LYS A 12 -45.19 5.31 5.98
CA LYS A 12 -44.98 5.22 7.42
C LYS A 12 -44.30 3.89 7.83
N VAL A 13 -44.72 2.77 7.24
CA VAL A 13 -44.08 1.46 7.52
C VAL A 13 -42.62 1.49 7.07
N PHE A 14 -42.34 1.93 5.84
CA PHE A 14 -41.00 2.05 5.33
C PHE A 14 -40.11 2.94 6.21
N LEU A 15 -40.57 4.13 6.57
CA LEU A 15 -39.84 5.05 7.44
C LEU A 15 -39.57 4.43 8.82
N LYS A 16 -40.54 3.73 9.38
CA LYS A 16 -40.35 3.05 10.67
C LYS A 16 -39.28 1.97 10.59
N ASP A 17 -39.31 1.14 9.54
CA ASP A 17 -38.33 0.06 9.36
C ASP A 17 -36.94 0.64 9.04
N TYR A 18 -36.87 1.70 8.24
CA TYR A 18 -35.65 2.45 7.96
C TYR A 18 -35.02 3.02 9.24
N LEU A 19 -35.80 3.73 10.06
CA LEU A 19 -35.33 4.30 11.34
C LEU A 19 -34.85 3.23 12.31
N LYS A 20 -35.56 2.10 12.39
CA LYS A 20 -35.12 0.96 13.22
C LYS A 20 -33.80 0.38 12.71
N SER A 21 -33.66 0.22 11.39
CA SER A 21 -32.43 -0.29 10.79
C SER A 21 -31.26 0.66 11.05
N THR A 22 -31.47 1.96 10.92
CA THR A 22 -30.43 2.96 11.20
C THR A 22 -30.00 2.94 12.67
N ALA A 23 -30.97 2.98 13.60
CA ALA A 23 -30.68 2.91 15.03
C ALA A 23 -29.96 1.60 15.41
N TYR A 24 -30.34 0.48 14.79
CA TYR A 24 -29.65 -0.79 15.01
C TYR A 24 -28.22 -0.77 14.47
N GLN A 25 -27.99 -0.16 13.30
CA GLN A 25 -26.63 -0.01 12.74
C GLN A 25 -25.76 0.84 13.65
N GLU A 26 -26.26 1.94 14.20
CA GLU A 26 -25.53 2.78 15.15
C GLU A 26 -25.08 1.99 16.37
N VAL A 27 -26.02 1.29 17.04
CA VAL A 27 -25.72 0.45 18.20
C VAL A 27 -24.75 -0.68 17.85
N LEU A 28 -24.89 -1.28 16.66
CA LEU A 28 -24.01 -2.36 16.22
C LEU A 28 -22.61 -1.85 15.93
N THR A 29 -22.50 -0.69 15.31
CA THR A 29 -21.22 -0.03 15.04
C THR A 29 -20.47 0.27 16.33
N GLU A 30 -21.17 0.81 17.35
CA GLU A 30 -20.59 1.08 18.65
C GLU A 30 -20.14 -0.24 19.35
N LYS A 31 -20.99 -1.27 19.32
CA LYS A 31 -20.67 -2.58 19.91
C LYS A 31 -19.50 -3.30 19.23
N LEU A 32 -19.34 -3.12 17.93
CA LEU A 32 -18.29 -3.76 17.14
C LEU A 32 -17.07 -2.85 16.95
N ALA A 33 -17.03 -1.67 17.53
CA ALA A 33 -15.89 -0.78 17.44
C ALA A 33 -14.59 -1.54 17.72
N ALA A 34 -13.57 -1.25 16.90
CA ALA A 34 -12.27 -1.86 17.09
C ALA A 34 -11.64 -1.35 18.38
N THR A 35 -11.08 -2.25 19.19
CA THR A 35 -10.21 -1.86 20.29
C THR A 35 -8.82 -1.48 19.78
N ASP A 36 -8.02 -0.82 20.62
CA ASP A 36 -6.65 -0.47 20.25
C ASP A 36 -5.81 -1.75 20.04
N GLU A 37 -6.03 -2.79 20.84
CA GLU A 37 -5.35 -4.08 20.68
C GLU A 37 -5.68 -4.76 19.34
N GLU A 38 -6.97 -4.78 18.96
CA GLU A 38 -7.39 -5.34 17.65
C GLU A 38 -6.81 -4.56 16.48
N ALA A 39 -6.72 -3.24 16.60
CA ALA A 39 -6.10 -2.38 15.59
C ALA A 39 -4.59 -2.63 15.48
N ASP A 40 -3.90 -2.78 16.61
CA ASP A 40 -2.47 -3.10 16.64
C ASP A 40 -2.19 -4.48 16.05
N GLU A 41 -2.94 -5.52 16.42
CA GLU A 41 -2.81 -6.86 15.83
C GLU A 41 -3.00 -6.84 14.30
N TYR A 42 -3.99 -6.06 13.83
CA TYR A 42 -4.21 -5.89 12.41
C TYR A 42 -3.04 -5.18 11.73
N TYR A 43 -2.55 -4.09 12.31
CA TYR A 43 -1.37 -3.38 11.82
C TYR A 43 -0.14 -4.30 11.78
N GLN A 44 0.17 -5.03 12.87
CA GLN A 44 1.31 -5.95 12.94
C GLN A 44 1.29 -7.00 11.81
N SER A 45 0.08 -7.46 11.44
CA SER A 45 -0.13 -8.43 10.36
C SER A 45 -0.07 -7.82 8.96
N ASN A 46 -0.11 -6.49 8.85
CA ASN A 46 -0.22 -5.76 7.57
C ASN A 46 0.79 -4.60 7.46
N LYS A 47 1.89 -4.64 8.21
CA LYS A 47 2.90 -3.57 8.28
C LYS A 47 3.32 -3.05 6.91
N ASP A 48 3.56 -3.94 5.96
CA ASP A 48 4.02 -3.58 4.62
C ASP A 48 3.06 -2.65 3.86
N THR A 49 1.80 -2.63 4.25
CA THR A 49 0.78 -1.76 3.65
C THR A 49 0.80 -0.35 4.24
N TYR A 50 1.12 -0.24 5.52
CA TYR A 50 0.95 1.01 6.28
C TYR A 50 2.26 1.73 6.54
N ASP A 51 3.37 0.99 6.62
CA ASP A 51 4.67 1.58 6.87
C ASP A 51 5.15 2.43 5.72
N LYS A 52 5.96 3.42 6.07
CA LYS A 52 6.66 4.30 5.16
C LYS A 52 8.13 3.92 5.10
N PHE A 53 8.68 3.97 3.90
CA PHE A 53 10.05 3.58 3.62
C PHE A 53 10.87 4.78 3.20
N LYS A 54 12.12 4.79 3.65
CA LYS A 54 13.12 5.76 3.24
C LYS A 54 14.33 5.02 2.71
N TYR A 55 14.75 5.38 1.51
CA TYR A 55 15.86 4.74 0.82
C TYR A 55 16.46 5.68 -0.22
N ARG A 56 17.64 5.34 -0.74
CA ARG A 56 18.19 5.97 -1.93
C ARG A 56 18.13 5.03 -3.10
N THR A 57 17.95 5.58 -4.29
CA THR A 57 17.94 4.80 -5.52
C THR A 57 18.69 5.51 -6.64
N PHE A 58 19.35 4.70 -7.47
CA PHE A 58 19.96 5.13 -8.72
C PHE A 58 19.68 4.10 -9.79
N THR A 59 19.45 4.54 -11.03
CA THR A 59 19.11 3.66 -12.15
C THR A 59 20.23 3.67 -13.18
N VAL A 60 20.75 2.49 -13.51
CA VAL A 60 21.65 2.27 -14.65
C VAL A 60 20.86 1.65 -15.78
N LYS A 61 20.64 2.43 -16.84
CA LYS A 61 19.96 1.94 -18.05
C LYS A 61 20.93 1.16 -18.93
N ALA A 62 20.47 0.05 -19.50
CA ALA A 62 21.15 -0.63 -20.59
C ALA A 62 20.88 0.10 -21.92
N GLY A 63 21.75 -0.06 -22.89
CA GLY A 63 21.55 0.49 -24.24
C GLY A 63 20.38 -0.16 -24.96
N SER A 64 20.17 -1.44 -24.72
CA SER A 64 19.04 -2.23 -25.21
C SER A 64 18.72 -3.39 -24.25
N SER A 65 17.73 -4.21 -24.58
CA SER A 65 17.41 -5.45 -23.85
C SER A 65 18.34 -6.63 -24.20
N ASP A 66 19.33 -6.41 -25.07
CA ASP A 66 20.28 -7.45 -25.46
C ASP A 66 21.17 -7.85 -24.29
N SER A 67 21.54 -9.11 -24.24
CA SER A 67 22.32 -9.67 -23.13
C SER A 67 23.68 -9.00 -22.92
N SER A 68 24.31 -8.48 -23.99
CA SER A 68 25.57 -7.73 -23.90
C SER A 68 25.39 -6.38 -23.22
N ASP A 69 24.36 -5.62 -23.60
CA ASP A 69 24.06 -4.30 -23.05
C ASP A 69 23.61 -4.42 -21.58
N MET A 70 22.80 -5.44 -21.28
CA MET A 70 22.41 -5.75 -19.91
C MET A 70 23.61 -6.15 -19.04
N ALA A 71 24.57 -6.92 -19.58
CA ALA A 71 25.78 -7.29 -18.84
C ALA A 71 26.69 -6.07 -18.60
N GLU A 72 26.77 -5.14 -19.55
CA GLU A 72 27.51 -3.88 -19.37
C GLU A 72 26.85 -3.00 -18.29
N ALA A 73 25.52 -2.84 -18.34
CA ALA A 73 24.76 -2.10 -17.35
C ALA A 73 24.92 -2.72 -15.95
N LYS A 74 24.85 -4.06 -15.86
CA LYS A 74 25.11 -4.78 -14.60
C LYS A 74 26.49 -4.48 -14.05
N THR A 75 27.52 -4.52 -14.89
CA THR A 75 28.90 -4.23 -14.49
C THR A 75 29.04 -2.82 -13.92
N LYS A 76 28.36 -1.84 -14.53
CA LYS A 76 28.30 -0.45 -14.04
C LYS A 76 27.59 -0.37 -12.69
N ALA A 77 26.44 -1.04 -12.56
CA ALA A 77 25.65 -1.07 -11.34
C ALA A 77 26.42 -1.73 -10.18
N ASP A 78 27.10 -2.85 -10.43
CA ASP A 78 27.93 -3.55 -9.43
C ASP A 78 29.13 -2.69 -8.96
N LYS A 79 29.76 -1.94 -9.89
CA LYS A 79 30.84 -1.00 -9.55
C LYS A 79 30.32 0.16 -8.71
N PHE A 80 29.15 0.72 -9.06
CA PHE A 80 28.50 1.74 -8.26
C PHE A 80 28.26 1.21 -6.83
N ALA A 81 27.57 0.06 -6.70
CA ALA A 81 27.25 -0.54 -5.42
C ALA A 81 28.49 -0.82 -4.54
N SER A 82 29.59 -1.29 -5.16
CA SER A 82 30.84 -1.56 -4.45
C SER A 82 31.50 -0.30 -3.86
N GLY A 83 31.19 0.88 -4.40
CA GLY A 83 31.64 2.17 -3.89
C GLY A 83 30.79 2.75 -2.78
N VAL A 84 29.66 2.11 -2.45
CA VAL A 84 28.74 2.59 -1.42
C VAL A 84 29.07 1.98 -0.07
N THR A 85 29.47 2.81 0.88
CA THR A 85 29.75 2.43 2.27
C THR A 85 28.92 3.22 3.27
N SER A 86 28.18 4.22 2.81
CA SER A 86 27.30 5.08 3.60
C SER A 86 26.32 5.82 2.71
N GLU A 87 25.34 6.46 3.31
CA GLU A 87 24.37 7.32 2.60
C GLU A 87 25.08 8.46 1.83
N ALA A 88 26.10 9.09 2.41
CA ALA A 88 26.88 10.14 1.77
C ALA A 88 27.69 9.63 0.55
N THR A 89 28.24 8.41 0.66
CA THR A 89 28.96 7.80 -0.48
C THR A 89 28.01 7.40 -1.59
N PHE A 90 26.74 7.03 -1.30
CA PHE A 90 25.71 6.79 -2.31
C PHE A 90 25.46 8.06 -3.15
N ALA A 91 25.24 9.21 -2.51
CA ALA A 91 25.06 10.48 -3.19
C ALA A 91 26.29 10.85 -4.05
N THR A 92 27.51 10.56 -3.56
CA THR A 92 28.74 10.76 -4.32
C THR A 92 28.81 9.87 -5.55
N GLN A 93 28.45 8.58 -5.43
CA GLN A 93 28.39 7.66 -6.57
C GLN A 93 27.35 8.12 -7.61
N CYS A 94 26.20 8.65 -7.17
CA CYS A 94 25.22 9.21 -8.12
C CYS A 94 25.85 10.27 -9.03
N ARG A 95 26.63 11.20 -8.46
CA ARG A 95 27.31 12.24 -9.26
C ARG A 95 28.38 11.66 -10.21
N ILE A 96 29.14 10.66 -9.78
CA ILE A 96 30.17 10.02 -10.59
C ILE A 96 29.55 9.28 -11.80
N TYR A 97 28.38 8.64 -11.59
CA TYR A 97 27.75 7.77 -12.58
C TYR A 97 26.61 8.42 -13.36
N SER A 98 26.23 9.68 -13.05
CA SER A 98 25.12 10.38 -13.70
C SER A 98 25.40 10.78 -15.15
N ASN A 99 26.68 10.78 -15.59
CA ASN A 99 27.12 11.19 -16.93
C ASN A 99 26.49 12.53 -17.37
N ASP A 100 25.55 12.48 -18.34
CA ASP A 100 24.91 13.67 -18.91
C ASP A 100 23.76 14.24 -18.03
N GLU A 101 23.47 13.63 -16.86
CA GLU A 101 22.45 14.09 -15.91
C GLU A 101 23.09 14.70 -14.63
N GLU A 102 24.25 15.35 -14.75
CA GLU A 102 24.98 15.93 -13.59
C GLU A 102 24.11 16.85 -12.75
N ASP A 103 23.30 17.70 -13.38
CA ASP A 103 22.41 18.64 -12.69
C ASP A 103 21.34 17.92 -11.85
N LYS A 104 20.88 16.77 -12.28
CA LYS A 104 19.87 15.97 -11.55
C LYS A 104 20.37 15.46 -10.19
N TYR A 105 21.66 15.16 -10.09
CA TYR A 105 22.28 14.64 -8.87
C TYR A 105 23.23 15.64 -8.19
N ALA A 106 23.10 16.93 -8.50
CA ALA A 106 23.91 17.99 -7.88
C ALA A 106 23.62 18.10 -6.38
N ALA A 107 22.35 17.99 -5.96
CA ALA A 107 21.96 18.00 -4.56
C ALA A 107 22.19 16.64 -3.90
N ASP A 108 22.56 16.65 -2.60
CA ASP A 108 22.83 15.44 -1.82
C ASP A 108 21.60 14.54 -1.65
N ASP A 109 20.41 15.11 -1.70
CA ASP A 109 19.14 14.44 -1.54
C ASP A 109 18.47 14.02 -2.86
N ALA A 110 19.08 14.30 -3.99
CA ALA A 110 18.50 14.03 -5.32
C ALA A 110 18.16 12.55 -5.58
N SER A 111 18.86 11.63 -4.92
CA SER A 111 18.61 10.18 -4.98
C SER A 111 17.74 9.67 -3.84
N LEU A 112 17.33 10.56 -2.92
CA LEU A 112 16.60 10.20 -1.72
C LEU A 112 15.11 10.07 -2.01
N VAL A 113 14.53 8.96 -1.60
CA VAL A 113 13.10 8.71 -1.57
C VAL A 113 12.69 8.60 -0.10
N SER A 114 11.74 9.43 0.32
CA SER A 114 11.31 9.52 1.72
C SER A 114 9.82 9.39 1.87
N ASP A 115 9.39 8.76 2.96
CA ASP A 115 8.01 8.70 3.41
C ASP A 115 7.04 8.08 2.39
N VAL A 116 7.54 7.13 1.58
CA VAL A 116 6.73 6.45 0.56
C VAL A 116 6.16 5.13 1.10
N LYS A 117 4.92 4.83 0.74
CA LYS A 117 4.30 3.53 1.00
C LYS A 117 4.75 2.50 -0.03
N LYS A 118 4.57 1.21 0.27
CA LYS A 118 4.88 0.10 -0.64
C LYS A 118 4.29 0.30 -2.04
N SER A 119 3.07 0.83 -2.13
CA SER A 119 2.38 1.10 -3.41
C SER A 119 3.09 2.08 -4.33
N ASP A 120 3.93 2.94 -3.77
CA ASP A 120 4.62 4.03 -4.46
C ASP A 120 6.08 3.69 -4.75
N ILE A 121 6.54 2.52 -4.30
CA ILE A 121 7.88 1.99 -4.59
C ILE A 121 7.87 1.36 -5.98
N GLU A 122 8.96 1.56 -6.73
CA GLU A 122 9.16 0.88 -8.01
C GLU A 122 9.01 -0.65 -7.84
N SER A 123 8.15 -1.26 -8.67
CA SER A 123 7.71 -2.64 -8.47
C SER A 123 8.87 -3.64 -8.40
N ALA A 124 9.93 -3.42 -9.19
CA ALA A 124 11.12 -4.26 -9.17
C ALA A 124 11.85 -4.20 -7.82
N CYS A 125 11.75 -3.09 -7.09
CA CYS A 125 12.45 -2.85 -5.84
C CYS A 125 11.61 -3.16 -4.60
N ALA A 126 10.27 -3.22 -4.75
CA ALA A 126 9.34 -3.23 -3.62
C ALA A 126 9.59 -4.39 -2.66
N ASP A 127 9.72 -5.61 -3.16
CA ASP A 127 9.88 -6.80 -2.30
C ASP A 127 11.19 -6.77 -1.51
N TRP A 128 12.26 -6.23 -2.10
CA TRP A 128 13.52 -6.10 -1.37
C TRP A 128 13.45 -5.00 -0.29
N ILE A 129 12.86 -3.84 -0.61
CA ILE A 129 12.78 -2.70 0.31
C ILE A 129 11.88 -2.99 1.50
N VAL A 130 10.75 -3.68 1.31
CA VAL A 130 9.80 -3.95 2.39
C VAL A 130 10.16 -5.13 3.27
N SER A 131 11.16 -5.92 2.88
CA SER A 131 11.58 -7.09 3.65
C SER A 131 11.95 -6.73 5.09
N SER A 132 11.46 -7.51 6.04
CA SER A 132 11.78 -7.36 7.48
C SER A 132 13.24 -7.59 7.81
N ASP A 133 13.99 -8.19 6.88
CA ASP A 133 15.41 -8.51 7.06
C ASP A 133 16.33 -7.33 6.72
N ARG A 134 15.77 -6.20 6.31
CA ARG A 134 16.56 -5.02 5.94
C ARG A 134 17.05 -4.28 7.17
N SER A 135 18.32 -3.87 7.08
CA SER A 135 18.97 -3.01 8.05
C SER A 135 19.49 -1.74 7.38
N GLU A 136 19.57 -0.65 8.14
CA GLU A 136 20.18 0.58 7.65
C GLU A 136 21.58 0.30 7.08
N GLY A 137 21.82 0.81 5.88
CA GLY A 137 23.09 0.60 5.18
C GLY A 137 23.10 -0.59 4.23
N ASP A 138 22.05 -1.41 4.17
CA ASP A 138 21.96 -2.49 3.20
C ASP A 138 21.93 -1.92 1.78
N VAL A 139 22.74 -2.53 0.89
CA VAL A 139 22.83 -2.14 -0.53
C VAL A 139 22.56 -3.35 -1.40
N THR A 140 21.84 -3.11 -2.49
CA THR A 140 21.59 -4.14 -3.51
C THR A 140 21.59 -3.58 -4.92
N VAL A 141 21.77 -4.47 -5.88
CA VAL A 141 21.56 -4.24 -7.31
C VAL A 141 20.42 -5.13 -7.78
N ILE A 142 19.36 -4.53 -8.30
CA ILE A 142 18.14 -5.20 -8.72
C ILE A 142 17.97 -5.06 -10.23
N GLU A 143 17.82 -6.17 -10.93
CA GLU A 143 17.54 -6.18 -12.35
C GLU A 143 16.07 -5.91 -12.62
N ASP A 144 15.81 -5.02 -13.58
CA ASP A 144 14.51 -4.84 -14.20
C ASP A 144 14.62 -5.09 -15.71
N SER A 145 14.45 -6.33 -16.08
CA SER A 145 14.54 -6.76 -17.48
C SER A 145 13.42 -6.16 -18.34
N ALA A 146 12.26 -5.84 -17.75
CA ALA A 146 11.15 -5.22 -18.48
C ALA A 146 11.47 -3.80 -18.94
N ASN A 147 12.23 -3.06 -18.14
CA ASN A 147 12.65 -1.70 -18.42
C ASN A 147 14.10 -1.60 -18.87
N SER A 148 14.77 -2.73 -19.10
CA SER A 148 16.18 -2.82 -19.53
C SER A 148 17.11 -1.97 -18.65
N CYS A 149 17.03 -2.14 -17.33
CA CYS A 149 17.85 -1.38 -16.40
C CYS A 149 18.18 -2.17 -15.13
N TYR A 150 19.08 -1.60 -14.34
CA TYR A 150 19.41 -2.04 -12.98
C TYR A 150 19.17 -0.89 -12.02
N TYR A 151 18.47 -1.17 -10.91
CA TYR A 151 18.34 -0.26 -9.77
C TYR A 151 19.40 -0.59 -8.74
N ILE A 152 20.11 0.42 -8.27
CA ILE A 152 20.93 0.34 -7.08
C ILE A 152 20.14 0.97 -5.95
N VAL A 153 19.93 0.23 -4.86
CA VAL A 153 19.14 0.68 -3.72
C VAL A 153 20.01 0.64 -2.47
N TYR A 154 19.96 1.73 -1.70
CA TYR A 154 20.53 1.82 -0.34
C TYR A 154 19.38 2.02 0.65
N TYR A 155 19.19 1.06 1.55
CA TYR A 155 18.12 1.10 2.54
C TYR A 155 18.49 2.03 3.71
N ILE A 156 17.55 2.88 4.13
CA ILE A 156 17.73 3.79 5.25
C ILE A 156 16.89 3.36 6.45
N ASN A 157 15.56 3.43 6.31
CA ASN A 157 14.68 3.00 7.40
C ASN A 157 13.26 2.67 6.93
N ARG A 158 12.50 2.13 7.90
CA ARG A 158 11.07 1.85 7.84
C ARG A 158 10.43 2.47 9.07
N THR A 159 9.36 3.24 8.90
CA THR A 159 8.67 3.94 9.97
C THR A 159 7.17 3.82 9.84
N TYR A 160 6.48 3.90 10.97
CA TYR A 160 5.05 4.10 11.05
C TYR A 160 4.76 5.31 11.95
N ASP A 161 3.95 6.24 11.48
CA ASP A 161 3.67 7.51 12.16
C ASP A 161 2.25 7.63 12.73
N GLY A 162 1.48 6.53 12.69
CA GLY A 162 0.09 6.52 13.18
C GLY A 162 -0.93 7.21 12.26
N ALA A 163 -0.52 7.70 11.10
CA ALA A 163 -1.42 8.42 10.20
C ALA A 163 -2.59 7.57 9.69
N ASP A 164 -2.45 6.25 9.70
CA ASP A 164 -3.46 5.29 9.25
C ASP A 164 -4.28 4.66 10.39
N ASP A 165 -4.08 5.04 11.66
CA ASP A 165 -4.74 4.41 12.81
C ASP A 165 -6.27 4.39 12.70
N ASP A 166 -6.89 5.50 12.32
CA ASP A 166 -8.34 5.56 12.12
C ASP A 166 -8.81 4.69 10.95
N SER A 167 -8.03 4.60 9.89
CA SER A 167 -8.30 3.73 8.73
C SER A 167 -8.18 2.26 9.11
N ILE A 168 -7.20 1.90 9.94
CA ILE A 168 -7.02 0.56 10.48
C ILE A 168 -8.22 0.18 11.36
N LYS A 169 -8.60 1.03 12.31
CA LYS A 169 -9.79 0.82 13.15
C LYS A 169 -11.06 0.65 12.32
N SER A 170 -11.25 1.46 11.30
CA SER A 170 -12.38 1.35 10.37
C SER A 170 -12.36 0.03 9.60
N THR A 171 -11.19 -0.44 9.19
CA THR A 171 -11.04 -1.71 8.47
C THR A 171 -11.36 -2.90 9.37
N VAL A 172 -10.88 -2.90 10.62
CA VAL A 172 -11.19 -3.91 11.63
C VAL A 172 -12.69 -3.93 11.93
N LEU A 173 -13.31 -2.75 12.14
CA LEU A 173 -14.74 -2.63 12.33
C LEU A 173 -15.54 -3.22 11.17
N ASN A 174 -15.18 -2.89 9.92
CA ASN A 174 -15.85 -3.40 8.73
C ASN A 174 -15.73 -4.92 8.60
N LYS A 175 -14.59 -5.49 8.96
CA LYS A 175 -14.38 -6.94 9.01
C LYS A 175 -15.31 -7.58 10.06
N LYS A 176 -15.31 -7.08 11.28
CA LYS A 176 -16.20 -7.56 12.39
C LYS A 176 -17.68 -7.43 12.00
N TYR A 177 -18.05 -6.32 11.35
CA TYR A 177 -19.42 -6.11 10.87
C TYR A 177 -19.81 -7.13 9.81
N SER A 178 -18.93 -7.38 8.83
CA SER A 178 -19.16 -8.35 7.76
C SER A 178 -19.31 -9.78 8.32
N GLU A 179 -18.48 -10.17 9.27
CA GLU A 179 -18.55 -11.46 9.94
C GLU A 179 -19.83 -11.60 10.76
N TYR A 180 -20.23 -10.53 11.47
CA TYR A 180 -21.49 -10.49 12.22
C TYR A 180 -22.69 -10.68 11.29
N ILE A 181 -22.78 -9.93 10.19
CA ILE A 181 -23.88 -10.05 9.24
C ILE A 181 -23.89 -11.44 8.59
N LYS A 182 -22.73 -11.97 8.19
CA LYS A 182 -22.61 -13.29 7.60
C LYS A 182 -23.16 -14.37 8.52
N LYS A 183 -22.81 -14.34 9.82
CA LYS A 183 -23.33 -15.29 10.81
C LYS A 183 -24.87 -15.34 10.82
N TYR A 184 -25.53 -14.18 10.75
CA TYR A 184 -26.99 -14.13 10.75
C TYR A 184 -27.60 -14.47 9.40
N THR A 185 -26.96 -14.11 8.27
CA THR A 185 -27.48 -14.44 6.93
C THR A 185 -27.36 -15.93 6.61
N ASP A 186 -26.34 -16.60 7.15
CA ASP A 186 -26.18 -18.05 6.99
C ASP A 186 -27.23 -18.84 7.80
N GLU A 187 -27.74 -18.26 8.90
CA GLU A 187 -28.80 -18.85 9.72
C GLU A 187 -30.21 -18.65 9.14
N TYR A 188 -30.41 -17.65 8.29
CA TYR A 188 -31.72 -17.27 7.75
C TYR A 188 -31.76 -17.38 6.21
N SER A 189 -32.44 -18.41 5.68
CA SER A 189 -32.77 -18.46 4.26
C SER A 189 -33.85 -17.43 3.90
N VAL A 190 -33.48 -16.38 3.18
CA VAL A 190 -34.44 -15.39 2.67
C VAL A 190 -35.12 -15.95 1.43
N ASN A 191 -36.35 -16.45 1.60
CA ASN A 191 -37.16 -16.93 0.48
C ASN A 191 -37.85 -15.74 -0.20
N VAL A 192 -37.19 -15.13 -1.19
CA VAL A 192 -37.78 -14.07 -2.01
C VAL A 192 -38.83 -14.69 -2.92
N LYS A 193 -40.10 -14.66 -2.48
CA LYS A 193 -41.22 -15.03 -3.37
C LYS A 193 -41.20 -14.10 -4.58
N LYS A 194 -41.02 -14.66 -5.80
CA LYS A 194 -41.06 -13.98 -7.10
C LYS A 194 -42.42 -13.30 -7.41
N ARG A 195 -42.89 -12.39 -6.56
CA ARG A 195 -44.14 -11.65 -6.77
C ARG A 195 -43.95 -10.19 -7.19
N PHE A 196 -42.75 -9.79 -7.51
CA PHE A 196 -42.43 -8.47 -8.04
C PHE A 196 -41.83 -8.57 -9.44
N SER A 197 -42.60 -9.12 -10.40
CA SER A 197 -42.35 -8.79 -11.81
C SER A 197 -43.04 -7.44 -12.08
N TYR A 198 -42.25 -6.40 -12.23
CA TYR A 198 -42.75 -5.16 -12.80
C TYR A 198 -43.05 -5.44 -14.29
N LYS A 199 -44.32 -5.40 -14.67
CA LYS A 199 -44.74 -5.14 -16.04
C LYS A 199 -44.90 -3.64 -16.24
#